data_bfc4b79ccc7c6d55c7593467d7d1c435
#
_entry.id   bfc4b79ccc7c6d55c7593467d7d1c435
#
_cell.length_a   1.000
_cell.length_b   1.000
_cell.length_c   1.000
_cell.angle_alpha   90.00
_cell.angle_beta   90.00
_cell.angle_gamma   90.00
#
_symmetry.space_group_name_H-M   'P 1'
#
loop_
_entity.id
_entity.type
_entity.pdbx_description
1 polymer ?
#
loop_
_entity_poly.entity_id
_entity_poly.type
_entity_poly.pdbx_seq_one_letter_code
_entity_poly.pdbx_strand_id
1 'polypeptide(L)'
;MSTLTPILSSPGWELLESLQARLESQPMPLRELGAALRASGVEAELAAAVVTQLALRQAARKKFGPVATHMVFTRDGLEQATRLVVAARHAQRFRASGATRVADLGCGIGGDALAIAGLGLDVLAVDIDPDAAGAVAANLRDFEGAQVRLGDVMDVDVEELAGEGVDAIFADPARRTGASRGSARITNPEQWSPPLSTVLGWARTIERVGVKVAPGIAYDFIPADWHAQWVSVGGDLVEASLWSPALAPEGRGRSCLLLALSLLHICPFL
;
A
#
# COMPACT_ATOMS: atom_id res chain seq x y z
N MET A 1 -14.12 -17.82 -3.85
CA MET A 1 -14.91 -16.77 -3.14
C MET A 1 -13.93 -15.89 -2.40
N SER A 2 -14.17 -14.58 -2.42
CA SER A 2 -13.35 -13.62 -1.67
C SER A 2 -13.39 -13.92 -0.17
N THR A 3 -12.22 -13.93 0.46
CA THR A 3 -12.12 -14.14 1.92
C THR A 3 -12.58 -12.91 2.71
N LEU A 4 -12.75 -11.77 2.04
CA LEU A 4 -13.18 -10.51 2.61
C LEU A 4 -14.67 -10.25 2.53
N THR A 5 -15.40 -10.94 1.64
CA THR A 5 -16.85 -10.71 1.45
C THR A 5 -17.64 -10.67 2.77
N PRO A 6 -17.44 -11.60 3.74
CA PRO A 6 -18.16 -11.53 5.01
C PRO A 6 -17.87 -10.26 5.81
N ILE A 7 -16.62 -9.75 5.73
CA ILE A 7 -16.17 -8.56 6.47
C ILE A 7 -16.67 -7.27 5.83
N LEU A 8 -16.73 -7.21 4.50
CA LEU A 8 -17.16 -6.03 3.76
C LEU A 8 -18.68 -5.84 3.76
N SER A 9 -19.44 -6.80 4.28
CA SER A 9 -20.87 -6.63 4.57
C SER A 9 -21.08 -5.73 5.79
N SER A 10 -22.21 -4.99 5.85
CA SER A 10 -22.51 -4.14 7.02
C SER A 10 -22.48 -4.90 8.35
N PRO A 11 -23.14 -6.10 8.49
CA PRO A 11 -23.06 -6.87 9.73
C PRO A 11 -21.64 -7.32 10.08
N GLY A 12 -20.84 -7.69 9.06
CA GLY A 12 -19.46 -8.12 9.27
C GLY A 12 -18.55 -6.98 9.72
N TRP A 13 -18.73 -5.82 9.11
CA TRP A 13 -18.01 -4.61 9.48
C TRP A 13 -18.31 -4.18 10.92
N GLU A 14 -19.60 -4.05 11.27
CA GLU A 14 -20.04 -3.67 12.61
C GLU A 14 -19.53 -4.63 13.68
N LEU A 15 -19.59 -5.94 13.41
CA LEU A 15 -19.07 -6.96 14.30
C LEU A 15 -17.55 -6.82 14.48
N LEU A 16 -16.80 -6.62 13.39
CA LEU A 16 -15.34 -6.44 13.44
C LEU A 16 -14.96 -5.23 14.28
N GLU A 17 -15.59 -4.08 14.06
CA GLU A 17 -15.29 -2.84 14.78
C GLU A 17 -15.67 -2.94 16.27
N SER A 18 -16.82 -3.52 16.59
CA SER A 18 -17.25 -3.70 17.98
C SER A 18 -16.31 -4.62 18.75
N LEU A 19 -15.84 -5.70 18.14
CA LEU A 19 -14.88 -6.62 18.75
C LEU A 19 -13.48 -6.02 18.86
N GLN A 20 -13.05 -5.22 17.88
CA GLN A 20 -11.79 -4.49 17.95
C GLN A 20 -11.78 -3.57 19.18
N ALA A 21 -12.80 -2.74 19.36
CA ALA A 21 -12.94 -1.84 20.51
C ALA A 21 -12.99 -2.61 21.85
N ARG A 22 -13.72 -3.74 21.88
CA ARG A 22 -13.80 -4.60 23.06
C ARG A 22 -12.44 -5.20 23.42
N LEU A 23 -11.67 -5.69 22.45
CA LEU A 23 -10.36 -6.31 22.68
C LEU A 23 -9.30 -5.30 23.14
N GLU A 24 -9.45 -4.04 22.84
CA GLU A 24 -8.59 -2.97 23.35
C GLU A 24 -8.81 -2.70 24.83
N SER A 25 -10.07 -2.80 25.29
CA SER A 25 -10.42 -2.61 26.70
C SER A 25 -10.34 -3.91 27.52
N GLN A 26 -10.63 -5.05 26.90
CA GLN A 26 -10.67 -6.38 27.53
C GLN A 26 -9.97 -7.41 26.64
N PRO A 27 -8.65 -7.52 26.70
CA PRO A 27 -7.90 -8.48 25.89
C PRO A 27 -8.34 -9.93 26.15
N MET A 28 -8.56 -10.69 25.08
CA MET A 28 -8.85 -12.11 25.14
C MET A 28 -8.11 -12.84 24.02
N PRO A 29 -7.74 -14.13 24.19
CA PRO A 29 -7.15 -14.92 23.13
C PRO A 29 -8.12 -15.10 21.94
N LEU A 30 -7.64 -14.84 20.71
CA LEU A 30 -8.49 -14.90 19.52
C LEU A 30 -9.13 -16.29 19.28
N ARG A 31 -8.47 -17.38 19.73
CA ARG A 31 -9.04 -18.74 19.67
C ARG A 31 -10.31 -18.87 20.50
N GLU A 32 -10.34 -18.22 21.68
CA GLU A 32 -11.48 -18.22 22.59
C GLU A 32 -12.61 -17.36 22.06
N LEU A 33 -12.25 -16.20 21.45
CA LEU A 33 -13.21 -15.34 20.77
C LEU A 33 -13.95 -16.08 19.64
N GLY A 34 -13.24 -16.84 18.81
CA GLY A 34 -13.87 -17.61 17.73
C GLY A 34 -14.85 -18.68 18.23
N ALA A 35 -14.54 -19.32 19.35
CA ALA A 35 -15.47 -20.26 19.99
C ALA A 35 -16.69 -19.55 20.58
N ALA A 36 -16.51 -18.41 21.24
CA ALA A 36 -17.59 -17.62 21.82
C ALA A 36 -18.54 -17.07 20.75
N LEU A 37 -18.03 -16.59 19.62
CA LEU A 37 -18.85 -16.11 18.51
C LEU A 37 -19.76 -17.21 17.96
N ARG A 38 -19.23 -18.39 17.71
CA ARG A 38 -20.05 -19.53 17.25
C ARG A 38 -21.08 -19.96 18.28
N ALA A 39 -20.71 -19.96 19.56
CA ALA A 39 -21.65 -20.29 20.64
C ALA A 39 -22.78 -19.26 20.78
N SER A 40 -22.54 -17.99 20.40
CA SER A 40 -23.57 -16.94 20.39
C SER A 40 -24.40 -16.92 19.11
N GLY A 41 -24.23 -17.88 18.19
CA GLY A 41 -25.02 -18.01 16.97
C GLY A 41 -24.51 -17.20 15.79
N VAL A 42 -23.30 -16.63 15.85
CA VAL A 42 -22.67 -16.00 14.70
C VAL A 42 -22.32 -17.09 13.68
N GLU A 43 -22.66 -16.82 12.43
CA GLU A 43 -22.39 -17.73 11.32
C GLU A 43 -20.90 -18.07 11.24
N ALA A 44 -20.57 -19.35 10.97
CA ALA A 44 -19.22 -19.88 11.10
C ALA A 44 -18.19 -19.20 10.18
N GLU A 45 -18.60 -18.86 8.96
CA GLU A 45 -17.76 -18.17 7.98
C GLU A 45 -17.45 -16.74 8.46
N LEU A 46 -18.47 -16.01 8.92
CA LEU A 46 -18.30 -14.67 9.46
C LEU A 46 -17.42 -14.67 10.71
N ALA A 47 -17.65 -15.61 11.65
CA ALA A 47 -16.82 -15.72 12.85
C ALA A 47 -15.35 -15.97 12.51
N ALA A 48 -15.07 -16.85 11.53
CA ALA A 48 -13.72 -17.12 11.07
C ALA A 48 -13.07 -15.92 10.37
N ALA A 49 -13.82 -15.21 9.53
CA ALA A 49 -13.36 -14.01 8.84
C ALA A 49 -13.00 -12.88 9.82
N VAL A 50 -13.85 -12.63 10.81
CA VAL A 50 -13.60 -11.61 11.85
C VAL A 50 -12.37 -11.95 12.68
N VAL A 51 -12.23 -13.19 13.16
CA VAL A 51 -11.04 -13.62 13.91
C VAL A 51 -9.77 -13.49 13.07
N THR A 52 -9.86 -13.81 11.78
CA THR A 52 -8.74 -13.65 10.84
C THR A 52 -8.34 -12.18 10.70
N GLN A 53 -9.31 -11.28 10.52
CA GLN A 53 -9.03 -9.84 10.42
C GLN A 53 -8.41 -9.29 11.72
N LEU A 54 -8.92 -9.65 12.87
CA LEU A 54 -8.34 -9.24 14.15
C LEU A 54 -6.89 -9.72 14.30
N ALA A 55 -6.59 -10.95 13.87
CA ALA A 55 -5.21 -11.46 13.86
C ALA A 55 -4.31 -10.69 12.89
N LEU A 56 -4.81 -10.37 11.68
CA LEU A 56 -4.08 -9.58 10.70
C LEU A 56 -3.84 -8.14 11.19
N ARG A 57 -4.85 -7.51 11.81
CA ARG A 57 -4.71 -6.18 12.45
C ARG A 57 -3.62 -6.17 13.52
N GLN A 58 -3.55 -7.20 14.37
CA GLN A 58 -2.48 -7.33 15.37
C GLN A 58 -1.10 -7.45 14.71
N ALA A 59 -0.96 -8.30 13.69
CA ALA A 59 0.31 -8.47 12.97
C ALA A 59 0.72 -7.19 12.21
N ALA A 60 -0.27 -6.47 11.66
CA ALA A 60 -0.09 -5.26 10.88
C ALA A 60 0.46 -4.07 11.69
N ARG A 61 0.31 -4.06 13.01
CA ARG A 61 0.83 -2.98 13.87
C ARG A 61 2.32 -2.72 13.68
N LYS A 62 3.09 -3.71 13.29
CA LYS A 62 4.53 -3.57 12.99
C LYS A 62 4.80 -2.70 11.75
N LYS A 63 3.87 -2.68 10.78
CA LYS A 63 3.99 -1.92 9.52
C LYS A 63 3.21 -0.61 9.55
N PHE A 64 2.03 -0.61 10.17
CA PHE A 64 1.06 0.47 10.10
C PHE A 64 0.83 1.19 11.45
N GLY A 65 1.45 0.71 12.53
CA GLY A 65 1.23 1.31 13.86
C GLY A 65 -0.25 1.23 14.30
N PRO A 66 -0.75 2.27 14.98
CA PRO A 66 -2.13 2.30 15.47
C PRO A 66 -3.20 2.23 14.37
N VAL A 67 -2.92 2.77 13.17
CA VAL A 67 -3.87 2.77 12.04
C VAL A 67 -4.30 1.37 11.63
N ALA A 68 -3.45 0.35 11.88
CA ALA A 68 -3.77 -1.05 11.60
C ALA A 68 -5.09 -1.52 12.21
N THR A 69 -5.55 -0.93 13.31
CA THR A 69 -6.79 -1.34 13.99
C THR A 69 -8.07 -0.96 13.23
N HIS A 70 -7.95 -0.07 12.24
CA HIS A 70 -9.06 0.40 11.41
C HIS A 70 -8.96 -0.07 9.96
N MET A 71 -7.93 -0.85 9.63
CA MET A 71 -7.68 -1.35 8.28
C MET A 71 -8.21 -2.77 8.09
N VAL A 72 -8.41 -3.12 6.82
CA VAL A 72 -8.71 -4.48 6.35
C VAL A 72 -7.50 -5.01 5.56
N PHE A 73 -7.21 -6.28 5.74
CA PHE A 73 -6.02 -6.91 5.19
C PHE A 73 -6.34 -8.22 4.47
N THR A 74 -5.70 -8.46 3.35
CA THR A 74 -5.43 -9.82 2.87
C THR A 74 -4.09 -10.30 3.46
N ARG A 75 -3.87 -11.62 3.56
CA ARG A 75 -2.58 -12.14 4.08
C ARG A 75 -1.41 -11.71 3.23
N ASP A 76 -1.53 -11.91 1.92
CA ASP A 76 -0.49 -11.60 0.95
C ASP A 76 -0.29 -10.08 0.83
N GLY A 77 -1.39 -9.32 0.84
CA GLY A 77 -1.35 -7.87 0.85
C GLY A 77 -0.62 -7.31 2.08
N LEU A 78 -0.85 -7.85 3.29
CA LEU A 78 -0.10 -7.44 4.47
C LEU A 78 1.40 -7.75 4.36
N GLU A 79 1.76 -8.90 3.80
CA GLU A 79 3.19 -9.25 3.62
C GLU A 79 3.89 -8.30 2.65
N GLN A 80 3.22 -7.92 1.57
CA GLN A 80 3.78 -7.11 0.48
C GLN A 80 3.67 -5.60 0.72
N ALA A 81 2.71 -5.16 1.53
CA ALA A 81 2.45 -3.75 1.75
C ALA A 81 3.68 -2.96 2.22
N THR A 82 3.83 -1.79 1.67
CA THR A 82 4.77 -0.76 2.13
C THR A 82 4.52 -0.42 3.60
N ARG A 83 5.57 -0.26 4.40
CA ARG A 83 5.44 0.22 5.78
C ARG A 83 4.93 1.67 5.77
N LEU A 84 3.97 2.01 6.62
CA LEU A 84 3.34 3.34 6.63
C LEU A 84 4.35 4.49 6.73
N VAL A 85 5.44 4.30 7.49
CA VAL A 85 6.50 5.30 7.61
C VAL A 85 7.23 5.56 6.28
N VAL A 86 7.30 4.57 5.39
CA VAL A 86 7.87 4.70 4.05
C VAL A 86 6.85 5.28 3.10
N ALA A 87 5.61 4.75 3.09
CA ALA A 87 4.50 5.28 2.31
C ALA A 87 4.25 6.78 2.57
N ALA A 88 4.40 7.22 3.82
CA ALA A 88 4.31 8.64 4.18
C ALA A 88 5.43 9.48 3.51
N ARG A 89 6.61 8.92 3.25
CA ARG A 89 7.68 9.62 2.51
C ARG A 89 7.37 9.72 1.03
N HIS A 90 6.79 8.66 0.45
CA HIS A 90 6.29 8.72 -0.93
C HIS A 90 5.22 9.80 -1.08
N ALA A 91 4.21 9.79 -0.23
CA ALA A 91 3.14 10.78 -0.21
C ALA A 91 3.65 12.21 -0.03
N GLN A 92 4.64 12.42 0.87
CA GLN A 92 5.28 13.74 1.05
C GLN A 92 5.97 14.23 -0.22
N ARG A 93 6.59 13.32 -1.00
CA ARG A 93 7.25 13.66 -2.27
C ARG A 93 6.23 14.15 -3.30
N PHE A 94 5.10 13.46 -3.43
CA PHE A 94 4.00 13.91 -4.30
C PHE A 94 3.45 15.27 -3.87
N ARG A 95 3.15 15.43 -2.59
CA ARG A 95 2.65 16.71 -2.07
C ARG A 95 3.64 17.85 -2.28
N ALA A 96 4.93 17.64 -2.03
CA ALA A 96 5.97 18.64 -2.20
C ALA A 96 6.18 19.06 -3.67
N SER A 97 5.88 18.16 -4.63
CA SER A 97 5.92 18.46 -6.06
C SER A 97 4.72 19.27 -6.57
N GLY A 98 3.71 19.51 -5.72
CA GLY A 98 2.47 20.16 -6.09
C GLY A 98 1.48 19.24 -6.81
N ALA A 99 1.64 17.91 -6.69
CA ALA A 99 0.63 16.97 -7.16
C ALA A 99 -0.70 17.19 -6.44
N THR A 100 -1.80 16.99 -7.15
CA THR A 100 -3.16 17.13 -6.63
C THR A 100 -3.92 15.81 -6.63
N ARG A 101 -3.73 15.00 -7.66
CA ARG A 101 -4.37 13.70 -7.81
C ARG A 101 -3.38 12.64 -8.27
N VAL A 102 -3.17 11.63 -7.45
CA VAL A 102 -2.19 10.56 -7.68
C VAL A 102 -2.89 9.26 -8.05
N ALA A 103 -2.48 8.61 -9.12
CA ALA A 103 -2.86 7.22 -9.40
C ALA A 103 -1.86 6.28 -8.72
N ASP A 104 -2.34 5.39 -7.82
CA ASP A 104 -1.58 4.31 -7.19
C ASP A 104 -1.87 3.01 -7.95
N LEU A 105 -0.96 2.63 -8.83
CA LEU A 105 -1.13 1.54 -9.80
C LEU A 105 -0.44 0.27 -9.31
N GLY A 106 -1.24 -0.76 -9.00
CA GLY A 106 -0.83 -1.95 -8.27
C GLY A 106 -0.85 -1.70 -6.76
N CYS A 107 -1.92 -1.05 -6.28
CA CYS A 107 -2.02 -0.50 -4.93
C CYS A 107 -2.08 -1.56 -3.81
N GLY A 108 -2.37 -2.82 -4.13
CA GLY A 108 -2.58 -3.87 -3.14
C GLY A 108 -3.66 -3.50 -2.13
N ILE A 109 -3.36 -3.61 -0.85
CA ILE A 109 -4.27 -3.21 0.24
C ILE A 109 -4.28 -1.70 0.52
N GLY A 110 -3.59 -0.90 -0.30
CA GLY A 110 -3.62 0.56 -0.25
C GLY A 110 -2.70 1.20 0.79
N GLY A 111 -1.53 0.63 1.05
CA GLY A 111 -0.59 1.23 2.01
C GLY A 111 -0.10 2.62 1.57
N ASP A 112 0.29 2.77 0.31
CA ASP A 112 0.72 4.03 -0.29
C ASP A 112 -0.48 4.94 -0.56
N ALA A 113 -1.58 4.41 -1.11
CA ALA A 113 -2.83 5.14 -1.31
C ALA A 113 -3.36 5.79 -0.03
N LEU A 114 -3.32 5.07 1.11
CA LEU A 114 -3.72 5.59 2.42
C LEU A 114 -2.84 6.77 2.87
N ALA A 115 -1.53 6.67 2.65
CA ALA A 115 -0.61 7.75 2.99
C ALA A 115 -0.80 8.99 2.10
N ILE A 116 -1.08 8.78 0.80
CA ILE A 116 -1.37 9.84 -0.16
C ILE A 116 -2.65 10.58 0.24
N ALA A 117 -3.76 9.84 0.45
CA ALA A 117 -5.04 10.39 0.89
C ALA A 117 -4.91 11.09 2.26
N GLY A 118 -4.15 10.52 3.19
CA GLY A 118 -3.89 11.07 4.52
C GLY A 118 -3.14 12.41 4.51
N LEU A 119 -2.45 12.75 3.41
CA LEU A 119 -1.86 14.07 3.19
C LEU A 119 -2.80 15.04 2.44
N GLY A 120 -4.05 14.66 2.18
CA GLY A 120 -5.05 15.50 1.52
C GLY A 120 -4.88 15.60 0.02
N LEU A 121 -4.28 14.60 -0.61
CA LEU A 121 -4.24 14.44 -2.07
C LEU A 121 -5.38 13.51 -2.50
N ASP A 122 -5.98 13.78 -3.65
CA ASP A 122 -6.89 12.83 -4.26
C ASP A 122 -6.11 11.59 -4.72
N VAL A 123 -6.74 10.42 -4.61
CA VAL A 123 -6.10 9.17 -5.02
C VAL A 123 -7.03 8.31 -5.86
N LEU A 124 -6.50 7.79 -6.98
CA LEU A 124 -7.09 6.71 -7.75
C LEU A 124 -6.27 5.44 -7.50
N ALA A 125 -6.80 4.51 -6.73
CA ALA A 125 -6.14 3.24 -6.45
C ALA A 125 -6.62 2.16 -7.42
N VAL A 126 -5.69 1.47 -8.09
CA VAL A 126 -6.01 0.43 -9.08
C VAL A 126 -5.30 -0.87 -8.71
N ASP A 127 -6.04 -1.97 -8.68
CA ASP A 127 -5.48 -3.31 -8.52
C ASP A 127 -6.30 -4.34 -9.31
N ILE A 128 -5.65 -5.40 -9.76
CA ILE A 128 -6.27 -6.49 -10.51
C ILE A 128 -6.93 -7.53 -9.58
N ASP A 129 -6.46 -7.63 -8.33
CA ASP A 129 -7.00 -8.58 -7.36
C ASP A 129 -8.26 -8.00 -6.70
N PRO A 130 -9.44 -8.65 -6.86
CA PRO A 130 -10.68 -8.17 -6.26
C PRO A 130 -10.64 -8.13 -4.72
N ASP A 131 -9.86 -8.98 -4.06
CA ASP A 131 -9.70 -8.93 -2.60
C ASP A 131 -8.84 -7.73 -2.19
N ALA A 132 -7.80 -7.40 -2.96
CA ALA A 132 -6.99 -6.19 -2.74
C ALA A 132 -7.84 -4.93 -3.00
N ALA A 133 -8.57 -4.87 -4.11
CA ALA A 133 -9.46 -3.76 -4.43
C ALA A 133 -10.55 -3.56 -3.35
N GLY A 134 -11.14 -4.65 -2.84
CA GLY A 134 -12.08 -4.60 -1.72
C GLY A 134 -11.43 -4.09 -0.42
N ALA A 135 -10.22 -4.54 -0.12
CA ALA A 135 -9.48 -4.08 1.05
C ALA A 135 -9.12 -2.60 0.97
N VAL A 136 -8.58 -2.14 -0.16
CA VAL A 136 -8.23 -0.71 -0.31
C VAL A 136 -9.46 0.18 -0.30
N ALA A 137 -10.59 -0.25 -0.87
CA ALA A 137 -11.85 0.50 -0.80
C ALA A 137 -12.32 0.68 0.66
N ALA A 138 -12.23 -0.39 1.48
CA ALA A 138 -12.54 -0.30 2.90
C ALA A 138 -11.54 0.59 3.65
N ASN A 139 -10.26 0.55 3.30
CA ASN A 139 -9.21 1.34 3.95
C ASN A 139 -9.26 2.82 3.61
N LEU A 140 -9.80 3.18 2.46
CA LEU A 140 -9.93 4.56 1.98
C LEU A 140 -11.33 5.16 2.17
N ARG A 141 -12.28 4.45 2.78
CA ARG A 141 -13.70 4.84 2.88
C ARG A 141 -13.95 6.22 3.50
N ASP A 142 -13.05 6.67 4.37
CA ASP A 142 -13.19 7.95 5.09
C ASP A 142 -12.54 9.13 4.31
N PHE A 143 -12.02 8.89 3.10
CA PHE A 143 -11.38 9.90 2.26
C PHE A 143 -12.25 10.20 1.03
N GLU A 144 -12.89 11.36 1.00
CA GLU A 144 -13.81 11.76 -0.09
C GLU A 144 -13.14 11.82 -1.47
N GLY A 145 -11.84 12.21 -1.53
CA GLY A 145 -11.04 12.27 -2.75
C GLY A 145 -10.47 10.92 -3.22
N ALA A 146 -10.80 9.81 -2.54
CA ALA A 146 -10.30 8.49 -2.88
C ALA A 146 -11.27 7.74 -3.80
N GLN A 147 -10.72 7.17 -4.87
CA GLN A 147 -11.43 6.29 -5.80
C GLN A 147 -10.68 4.97 -5.93
N VAL A 148 -11.42 3.88 -6.07
CA VAL A 148 -10.84 2.54 -6.27
C VAL A 148 -11.41 1.93 -7.55
N ARG A 149 -10.52 1.41 -8.38
CA ARG A 149 -10.85 0.74 -9.64
C ARG A 149 -10.28 -0.68 -9.63
N LEU A 150 -11.13 -1.67 -9.82
CA LEU A 150 -10.69 -3.03 -10.12
C LEU A 150 -10.28 -3.08 -11.59
N GLY A 151 -9.02 -3.40 -11.88
CA GLY A 151 -8.53 -3.42 -13.26
C GLY A 151 -7.07 -3.85 -13.36
N ASP A 152 -6.68 -4.30 -14.55
CA ASP A 152 -5.28 -4.59 -14.85
C ASP A 152 -4.53 -3.29 -15.17
N VAL A 153 -3.42 -3.06 -14.49
CA VAL A 153 -2.54 -1.91 -14.74
C VAL A 153 -1.95 -1.95 -16.16
N MET A 154 -1.88 -3.13 -16.79
CA MET A 154 -1.46 -3.27 -18.18
C MET A 154 -2.44 -2.64 -19.19
N ASP A 155 -3.73 -2.53 -18.81
CA ASP A 155 -4.78 -1.94 -19.64
C ASP A 155 -4.99 -0.44 -19.38
N VAL A 156 -4.17 0.16 -18.50
CA VAL A 156 -4.29 1.57 -18.14
C VAL A 156 -3.85 2.46 -19.30
N ASP A 157 -4.74 3.32 -19.76
CA ASP A 157 -4.44 4.41 -20.66
C ASP A 157 -4.05 5.66 -19.84
N VAL A 158 -2.78 6.06 -19.94
CA VAL A 158 -2.24 7.21 -19.18
C VAL A 158 -2.78 8.54 -19.68
N GLU A 159 -3.17 8.63 -20.96
CA GLU A 159 -3.81 9.81 -21.54
C GLU A 159 -5.24 9.98 -20.99
N GLU A 160 -5.96 8.86 -20.82
CA GLU A 160 -7.25 8.87 -20.15
C GLU A 160 -7.12 9.31 -18.69
N LEU A 161 -6.15 8.77 -17.95
CA LEU A 161 -5.88 9.19 -16.57
C LEU A 161 -5.57 10.69 -16.46
N ALA A 162 -4.75 11.22 -17.38
CA ALA A 162 -4.47 12.66 -17.42
C ALA A 162 -5.75 13.48 -17.70
N GLY A 163 -6.62 12.98 -18.60
CA GLY A 163 -7.94 13.56 -18.87
C GLY A 163 -8.89 13.54 -17.67
N GLU A 164 -8.76 12.55 -16.78
CA GLU A 164 -9.47 12.46 -15.52
C GLU A 164 -8.88 13.36 -14.40
N GLY A 165 -7.81 14.11 -14.72
CA GLY A 165 -7.15 15.01 -13.78
C GLY A 165 -6.05 14.38 -12.94
N VAL A 166 -5.63 13.15 -13.24
CA VAL A 166 -4.43 12.55 -12.61
C VAL A 166 -3.20 13.30 -13.08
N ASP A 167 -2.43 13.86 -12.15
CA ASP A 167 -1.23 14.62 -12.41
C ASP A 167 0.05 14.00 -11.83
N ALA A 168 -0.10 12.82 -11.19
CA ALA A 168 1.02 12.03 -10.69
C ALA A 168 0.69 10.52 -10.66
N ILE A 169 1.69 9.69 -10.82
CA ILE A 169 1.57 8.22 -10.76
C ILE A 169 2.57 7.66 -9.75
N PHE A 170 2.09 6.75 -8.91
CA PHE A 170 2.92 5.81 -8.16
C PHE A 170 2.63 4.39 -8.64
N ALA A 171 3.65 3.59 -8.91
CA ALA A 171 3.49 2.23 -9.37
C ALA A 171 4.28 1.23 -8.51
N ASP A 172 3.67 0.09 -8.17
CA ASP A 172 4.32 -1.06 -7.55
C ASP A 172 4.17 -2.32 -8.43
N PRO A 173 4.98 -2.46 -9.50
CA PRO A 173 4.85 -3.55 -10.44
C PRO A 173 5.00 -4.92 -9.78
N ALA A 174 4.12 -5.88 -10.11
CA ALA A 174 4.19 -7.24 -9.60
C ALA A 174 5.46 -7.94 -10.09
N ARG A 175 6.25 -8.47 -9.16
CA ARG A 175 7.56 -9.08 -9.39
C ARG A 175 7.58 -10.59 -9.15
N ARG A 176 6.41 -11.23 -9.14
CA ARG A 176 6.25 -12.67 -8.88
C ARG A 176 5.36 -13.31 -9.93
N THR A 177 5.63 -14.55 -10.26
CA THR A 177 4.85 -15.34 -11.22
C THR A 177 3.49 -15.85 -10.69
N GLY A 178 3.11 -15.46 -9.47
CA GLY A 178 1.83 -15.83 -8.84
C GLY A 178 1.72 -15.28 -7.42
N ALA A 179 0.50 -15.22 -6.90
CA ALA A 179 0.18 -14.66 -5.58
C ALA A 179 0.67 -15.55 -4.41
N SER A 180 1.11 -16.78 -4.65
CA SER A 180 1.41 -17.75 -3.59
C SER A 180 2.81 -17.59 -2.98
N ARG A 181 2.91 -17.89 -1.68
CA ARG A 181 4.19 -18.04 -0.97
C ARG A 181 5.11 -19.01 -1.70
N GLY A 182 6.32 -18.58 -2.04
CA GLY A 182 7.33 -19.41 -2.69
C GLY A 182 7.43 -19.24 -4.21
N SER A 183 6.61 -18.39 -4.85
CA SER A 183 6.81 -18.05 -6.25
C SER A 183 8.16 -17.34 -6.43
N ALA A 184 8.88 -17.72 -7.49
CA ALA A 184 10.17 -17.15 -7.81
C ALA A 184 10.07 -15.64 -8.05
N ARG A 185 11.01 -14.87 -7.50
CA ARG A 185 11.12 -13.44 -7.82
C ARG A 185 11.64 -13.27 -9.23
N ILE A 186 10.94 -12.47 -10.01
CA ILE A 186 11.36 -12.08 -11.34
C ILE A 186 12.47 -11.03 -11.19
N THR A 187 13.68 -11.35 -11.62
CA THR A 187 14.85 -10.47 -11.50
C THR A 187 14.96 -9.47 -12.63
N ASN A 188 14.49 -9.82 -13.84
CA ASN A 188 14.47 -8.91 -14.97
C ASN A 188 13.27 -7.96 -14.88
N PRO A 189 13.47 -6.63 -14.74
CA PRO A 189 12.37 -5.67 -14.61
C PRO A 189 11.45 -5.59 -15.84
N GLU A 190 11.91 -6.02 -16.99
CA GLU A 190 11.09 -6.07 -18.22
C GLU A 190 10.11 -7.25 -18.26
N GLN A 191 10.17 -8.13 -17.27
CA GLN A 191 9.23 -9.22 -17.07
C GLN A 191 8.27 -8.98 -15.90
N TRP A 192 8.31 -7.80 -15.29
CA TRP A 192 7.35 -7.40 -14.26
C TRP A 192 5.99 -7.07 -14.90
N SER A 193 4.97 -6.97 -14.08
CA SER A 193 3.64 -6.55 -14.54
C SER A 193 3.23 -5.28 -13.77
N PRO A 194 3.21 -4.13 -14.47
CA PRO A 194 3.72 -3.84 -15.83
C PRO A 194 5.27 -3.88 -15.90
N PRO A 195 5.84 -4.05 -17.13
CA PRO A 195 7.28 -3.90 -17.37
C PRO A 195 7.79 -2.53 -16.92
N LEU A 196 9.02 -2.49 -16.40
CA LEU A 196 9.59 -1.23 -15.92
C LEU A 196 9.64 -0.16 -17.00
N SER A 197 10.02 -0.54 -18.23
CA SER A 197 10.05 0.40 -19.38
C SER A 197 8.69 1.04 -19.67
N THR A 198 7.60 0.29 -19.48
CA THR A 198 6.24 0.81 -19.60
C THR A 198 5.98 1.89 -18.55
N VAL A 199 6.28 1.61 -17.28
CA VAL A 199 6.09 2.57 -16.17
C VAL A 199 6.92 3.83 -16.38
N LEU A 200 8.19 3.68 -16.75
CA LEU A 200 9.06 4.82 -17.06
C LEU A 200 8.55 5.64 -18.24
N GLY A 201 7.92 4.97 -19.21
CA GLY A 201 7.32 5.61 -20.39
C GLY A 201 6.15 6.54 -20.07
N TRP A 202 5.42 6.29 -18.98
CA TRP A 202 4.29 7.13 -18.56
C TRP A 202 4.69 8.57 -18.23
N ALA A 203 5.97 8.79 -17.86
CA ALA A 203 6.50 10.11 -17.59
C ALA A 203 6.51 11.06 -18.81
N ARG A 204 6.21 10.55 -20.01
CA ARG A 204 6.04 11.38 -21.22
C ARG A 204 4.70 12.10 -21.24
N THR A 205 3.68 11.54 -20.56
CA THR A 205 2.33 12.11 -20.50
C THR A 205 2.07 12.73 -19.13
N ILE A 206 2.42 12.03 -18.05
CA ILE A 206 2.32 12.53 -16.68
C ILE A 206 3.73 12.63 -16.11
N GLU A 207 4.26 13.84 -15.96
CA GLU A 207 5.67 14.07 -15.60
C GLU A 207 6.07 13.54 -14.22
N ARG A 208 5.11 13.44 -13.28
CA ARG A 208 5.35 13.02 -11.89
C ARG A 208 5.12 11.52 -11.75
N VAL A 209 6.14 10.72 -12.03
CA VAL A 209 6.09 9.25 -11.90
C VAL A 209 7.07 8.78 -10.85
N GLY A 210 6.56 8.03 -9.87
CA GLY A 210 7.33 7.24 -8.92
C GLY A 210 7.11 5.76 -9.15
N VAL A 211 8.14 4.94 -9.05
CA VAL A 211 8.00 3.49 -9.15
C VAL A 211 8.80 2.77 -8.09
N LYS A 212 8.15 1.87 -7.38
CA LYS A 212 8.79 0.98 -6.41
C LYS A 212 9.47 -0.17 -7.12
N VAL A 213 10.72 -0.39 -6.81
CA VAL A 213 11.53 -1.42 -7.44
C VAL A 213 12.21 -2.31 -6.39
N ALA A 214 12.81 -3.41 -6.84
CA ALA A 214 13.59 -4.25 -5.95
C ALA A 214 14.85 -3.50 -5.48
N PRO A 215 15.26 -3.63 -4.20
CA PRO A 215 16.52 -3.03 -3.73
C PRO A 215 17.76 -3.47 -4.52
N GLY A 216 17.73 -4.65 -5.13
CA GLY A 216 18.79 -5.19 -5.97
C GLY A 216 18.66 -4.86 -7.45
N ILE A 217 17.92 -3.81 -7.82
CA ILE A 217 17.83 -3.39 -9.23
C ILE A 217 19.21 -3.05 -9.78
N ALA A 218 19.51 -3.56 -10.99
CA ALA A 218 20.76 -3.21 -11.65
C ALA A 218 20.72 -1.76 -12.14
N TYR A 219 21.84 -1.06 -12.06
CA TYR A 219 21.91 0.36 -12.37
C TYR A 219 21.59 0.69 -13.82
N ASP A 220 21.80 -0.25 -14.73
CA ASP A 220 21.50 -0.10 -16.15
C ASP A 220 20.01 0.09 -16.46
N PHE A 221 19.13 -0.29 -15.51
CA PHE A 221 17.68 -0.06 -15.63
C PHE A 221 17.24 1.30 -15.08
N ILE A 222 18.13 2.06 -14.47
CA ILE A 222 17.83 3.38 -13.90
C ILE A 222 18.07 4.44 -14.97
N PRO A 223 17.05 5.21 -15.41
CA PRO A 223 17.27 6.27 -16.37
C PRO A 223 18.27 7.32 -15.85
N ALA A 224 19.10 7.84 -16.74
CA ALA A 224 20.22 8.73 -16.38
C ALA A 224 19.76 10.08 -15.78
N ASP A 225 18.54 10.48 -16.06
CA ASP A 225 17.92 11.72 -15.56
C ASP A 225 17.03 11.53 -14.34
N TRP A 226 16.74 10.27 -13.93
CA TRP A 226 15.93 9.95 -12.76
C TRP A 226 16.76 9.91 -11.47
N HIS A 227 16.04 9.96 -10.35
CA HIS A 227 16.60 9.75 -9.02
C HIS A 227 16.22 8.38 -8.47
N ALA A 228 17.20 7.61 -8.02
CA ALA A 228 16.96 6.35 -7.34
C ALA A 228 17.22 6.48 -5.84
N GLN A 229 16.25 6.06 -5.02
CA GLN A 229 16.37 6.13 -3.57
C GLN A 229 16.20 4.74 -2.96
N TRP A 230 17.20 4.30 -2.18
CA TRP A 230 17.12 3.10 -1.35
C TRP A 230 16.62 3.45 0.04
N VAL A 231 15.68 2.67 0.57
CA VAL A 231 15.06 2.94 1.88
C VAL A 231 15.38 1.82 2.85
N SER A 232 15.95 2.19 4.00
CA SER A 232 16.18 1.28 5.13
C SER A 232 15.35 1.71 6.34
N VAL A 233 14.74 0.73 7.00
CA VAL A 233 13.93 0.95 8.22
C VAL A 233 14.45 0.06 9.32
N GLY A 234 15.00 0.66 10.38
CA GLY A 234 15.55 -0.08 11.52
C GLY A 234 16.73 -0.99 11.16
N GLY A 235 17.50 -0.63 10.13
CA GLY A 235 18.62 -1.42 9.62
C GLY A 235 18.28 -2.41 8.50
N ASP A 236 17.01 -2.69 8.26
CA ASP A 236 16.56 -3.53 7.14
C ASP A 236 16.41 -2.70 5.87
N LEU A 237 17.05 -3.10 4.78
CA LEU A 237 16.81 -2.55 3.45
C LEU A 237 15.48 -3.08 2.92
N VAL A 238 14.46 -2.20 2.82
CA VAL A 238 13.07 -2.62 2.57
C VAL A 238 12.64 -2.45 1.13
N GLU A 239 13.12 -1.41 0.44
CA GLU A 239 12.78 -1.13 -0.96
C GLU A 239 13.80 -0.21 -1.61
N ALA A 240 13.68 -0.06 -2.92
CA ALA A 240 14.18 1.07 -3.67
C ALA A 240 13.03 1.68 -4.48
N SER A 241 13.13 2.98 -4.76
CA SER A 241 12.15 3.71 -5.58
C SER A 241 12.87 4.56 -6.62
N LEU A 242 12.32 4.61 -7.82
CA LEU A 242 12.78 5.51 -8.87
C LEU A 242 11.80 6.68 -9.00
N TRP A 243 12.32 7.87 -9.11
CA TRP A 243 11.58 9.12 -9.14
C TRP A 243 11.91 9.90 -10.40
N SER A 244 10.89 10.27 -11.16
CA SER A 244 11.06 11.13 -12.33
C SER A 244 11.64 12.51 -11.94
N PRO A 245 12.23 13.27 -12.87
CA PRO A 245 12.78 14.59 -12.57
C PRO A 245 11.80 15.53 -11.86
N ALA A 246 10.51 15.48 -12.21
CA ALA A 246 9.47 16.29 -11.57
C ALA A 246 9.20 15.92 -10.09
N LEU A 247 9.57 14.71 -9.68
CA LEU A 247 9.47 14.24 -8.28
C LEU A 247 10.80 14.25 -7.53
N ALA A 248 11.90 14.66 -8.16
CA ALA A 248 13.24 14.60 -7.59
C ALA A 248 13.85 16.01 -7.41
N PRO A 249 13.45 16.79 -6.39
CA PRO A 249 14.00 18.12 -6.13
C PRO A 249 15.52 18.10 -5.82
N GLU A 250 16.04 16.95 -5.35
CA GLU A 250 17.47 16.69 -5.16
C GLU A 250 18.24 16.49 -6.47
N GLY A 251 17.53 16.43 -7.60
CA GLY A 251 18.09 16.17 -8.93
C GLY A 251 18.36 14.70 -9.20
N ARG A 252 18.88 14.43 -10.41
CA ARG A 252 19.29 13.09 -10.83
C ARG A 252 20.35 12.49 -9.90
N GLY A 253 20.31 11.18 -9.73
CA GLY A 253 21.35 10.49 -8.95
C GLY A 253 20.82 9.38 -8.05
N ARG A 254 21.50 9.16 -6.96
CA ARG A 254 21.21 8.06 -6.03
C ARG A 254 21.34 8.53 -4.59
N SER A 255 20.39 8.12 -3.75
CA SER A 255 20.41 8.42 -2.31
C SER A 255 19.98 7.23 -1.48
N CYS A 256 20.25 7.30 -0.17
CA CYS A 256 19.75 6.38 0.82
C CYS A 256 18.91 7.15 1.84
N LEU A 257 17.72 6.66 2.12
CA LEU A 257 16.87 7.14 3.20
C LEU A 257 16.95 6.16 4.36
N LEU A 258 17.48 6.60 5.49
CA LEU A 258 17.59 5.81 6.70
C LEU A 258 16.53 6.23 7.69
N LEU A 259 15.56 5.35 7.93
CA LEU A 259 14.48 5.56 8.90
C LEU A 259 14.81 4.75 10.16
N ALA A 260 15.26 5.45 11.21
CA ALA A 260 15.46 4.83 12.51
C ALA A 260 14.13 4.63 13.20
N LEU A 261 13.89 3.42 13.74
CA LEU A 261 12.70 3.13 14.56
C LEU A 261 12.84 3.69 16.00
N SER A 262 13.94 4.33 16.34
CA SER A 262 14.06 5.03 17.61
C SER A 262 13.18 6.28 17.55
N LEU A 263 11.97 6.11 18.00
CA LEU A 263 11.15 7.16 18.50
C LEU A 263 11.91 7.98 19.52
N LEU A 264 11.93 9.31 19.30
CA LEU A 264 11.91 10.28 20.37
C LEU A 264 13.07 10.21 21.38
N HIS A 265 14.20 10.72 20.97
CA HIS A 265 14.70 11.82 21.73
C HIS A 265 14.60 13.07 20.83
N ILE A 266 13.40 13.64 20.72
CA ILE A 266 13.32 15.09 20.63
C ILE A 266 13.87 15.52 21.98
N CYS A 267 15.16 15.82 21.98
CA CYS A 267 15.79 16.56 23.05
C CYS A 267 15.06 17.89 23.14
N PRO A 268 14.38 18.24 24.22
CA PRO A 268 13.90 19.58 24.43
C PRO A 268 15.07 20.39 24.94
N PHE A 269 15.96 20.78 24.04
CA PHE A 269 16.99 21.78 24.33
C PHE A 269 17.09 22.70 23.11
N LEU A 270 16.35 23.73 23.15
CA LEU A 270 16.68 25.18 23.10
C LEU A 270 15.40 25.94 22.76
#